data_6496867e5f0ad8347bc0db2bd0193016
#
_entry.id   6496867e5f0ad8347bc0db2bd0193016
#
_cell.length_a   1.000
_cell.length_b   1.000
_cell.length_c   1.000
_cell.angle_alpha   90.00
_cell.angle_beta   90.00
_cell.angle_gamma   90.00
#
_symmetry.space_group_name_H-M   'P 1'
#
loop_
_entity.id
_entity.type
_entity.pdbx_description
1 polymer ?
#
loop_
_entity_poly.entity_id
_entity_poly.type
_entity_poly.pdbx_seq_one_letter_code
_entity_poly.pdbx_strand_id
1 'polypeptide(L)'
;MMYKTVIRFVIFSLGWISFNFGWSQEDLDALLEELAPLAPQEVIATFKSGKIINLHTNEYVAAGNLELRISHRFGRLDGGAYELWGLDESTIRIGLDYGLNERIAVGVGRSSYKKIYDGFVKYSIVRQKKTAFLSVLSVSVQLP
;
A
#
# COMPACT_ATOMS: atom_id res chain seq x y z
N MET A 1 24.22 -18.96 -42.45
CA MET A 1 23.42 -20.11 -42.04
C MET A 1 23.51 -20.40 -40.54
N MET A 2 24.58 -20.05 -39.88
CA MET A 2 24.85 -20.26 -38.42
C MET A 2 23.93 -19.45 -37.46
N TYR A 3 23.55 -18.21 -37.79
CA TYR A 3 22.76 -17.38 -36.89
C TYR A 3 21.35 -17.92 -36.60
N LYS A 4 20.72 -18.63 -37.56
CA LYS A 4 19.40 -19.24 -37.33
C LYS A 4 19.42 -20.39 -36.34
N THR A 5 20.56 -21.09 -36.24
CA THR A 5 20.75 -22.17 -35.27
C THR A 5 20.96 -21.64 -33.88
N VAL A 6 21.71 -20.54 -33.74
CA VAL A 6 21.97 -19.88 -32.44
C VAL A 6 20.66 -19.29 -31.88
N ILE A 7 19.86 -18.64 -32.71
CA ILE A 7 18.56 -18.08 -32.27
C ILE A 7 17.61 -19.20 -31.81
N ARG A 8 17.57 -20.33 -32.48
CA ARG A 8 16.75 -21.49 -32.06
C ARG A 8 17.20 -22.05 -30.70
N PHE A 9 18.53 -22.10 -30.46
CA PHE A 9 19.07 -22.56 -29.21
C PHE A 9 18.76 -21.60 -28.05
N VAL A 10 18.85 -20.29 -28.29
CA VAL A 10 18.51 -19.26 -27.30
C VAL A 10 17.03 -19.29 -26.95
N ILE A 11 16.13 -19.42 -27.92
CA ILE A 11 14.68 -19.51 -27.68
C ILE A 11 14.35 -20.80 -26.91
N PHE A 12 14.99 -21.92 -27.25
CA PHE A 12 14.76 -23.19 -26.56
C PHE A 12 15.28 -23.17 -25.11
N SER A 13 16.41 -22.54 -24.85
CA SER A 13 16.94 -22.39 -23.50
C SER A 13 16.12 -21.43 -22.63
N LEU A 14 15.59 -20.34 -23.20
CA LEU A 14 14.66 -19.45 -22.48
C LEU A 14 13.32 -20.16 -22.14
N GLY A 15 12.81 -21.00 -23.04
CA GLY A 15 11.61 -21.79 -22.79
C GLY A 15 11.78 -22.81 -21.65
N TRP A 16 12.97 -23.36 -21.50
CA TRP A 16 13.27 -24.33 -20.43
C TRP A 16 13.38 -23.67 -19.05
N ILE A 17 13.90 -22.45 -19.00
CA ILE A 17 14.01 -21.67 -17.74
C ILE A 17 12.62 -21.28 -17.23
N SER A 18 11.67 -20.96 -18.13
CA SER A 18 10.30 -20.58 -17.74
C SER A 18 9.47 -21.75 -17.19
N PHE A 19 9.81 -23.00 -17.58
CA PHE A 19 9.01 -24.17 -17.18
C PHE A 19 9.29 -24.65 -15.74
N ASN A 20 10.44 -24.29 -15.18
CA ASN A 20 10.81 -24.74 -13.81
C ASN A 20 10.32 -23.81 -12.69
N PHE A 21 9.78 -22.63 -13.01
CA PHE A 21 9.31 -21.68 -12.00
C PHE A 21 7.88 -21.97 -11.47
N GLY A 22 7.09 -22.79 -12.16
CA GLY A 22 5.69 -23.03 -11.82
C GLY A 22 5.46 -24.05 -10.68
N TRP A 23 6.39 -24.94 -10.42
CA TRP A 23 6.17 -26.06 -9.49
C TRP A 23 6.53 -25.78 -8.03
N SER A 24 7.23 -24.70 -7.77
CA SER A 24 7.67 -24.34 -6.42
C SER A 24 6.63 -23.57 -5.60
N GLN A 25 5.60 -23.01 -6.21
CA GLN A 25 4.58 -22.24 -5.51
C GLN A 25 3.45 -23.11 -4.95
N GLU A 26 3.02 -24.14 -5.66
CA GLU A 26 1.97 -25.05 -5.19
C GLU A 26 2.41 -25.84 -3.94
N ASP A 27 3.66 -26.32 -3.88
CA ASP A 27 4.21 -27.02 -2.73
C ASP A 27 4.37 -26.10 -1.51
N LEU A 28 4.73 -24.83 -1.73
CA LEU A 28 4.88 -23.87 -0.65
C LEU A 28 3.52 -23.44 -0.10
N ASP A 29 2.52 -23.25 -0.95
CA ASP A 29 1.17 -22.90 -0.53
C ASP A 29 0.52 -24.07 0.25
N ALA A 30 0.75 -25.33 -0.15
CA ALA A 30 0.30 -26.50 0.57
C ALA A 30 0.96 -26.64 1.94
N LEU A 31 2.26 -26.39 2.06
CA LEU A 31 2.99 -26.37 3.33
C LEU A 31 2.54 -25.22 4.24
N LEU A 32 2.25 -24.06 3.68
CA LEU A 32 1.72 -22.92 4.42
C LEU A 32 0.31 -23.19 4.95
N GLU A 33 -0.50 -23.91 4.21
CA GLU A 33 -1.86 -24.30 4.61
C GLU A 33 -1.84 -25.36 5.71
N GLU A 34 -0.89 -26.30 5.67
CA GLU A 34 -0.67 -27.30 6.72
C GLU A 34 -0.11 -26.69 8.02
N LEU A 35 0.73 -25.66 7.92
CA LEU A 35 1.31 -24.94 9.06
C LEU A 35 0.41 -23.81 9.60
N ALA A 36 -0.62 -23.42 8.84
CA ALA A 36 -1.54 -22.39 9.27
C ALA A 36 -2.42 -22.89 10.42
N PRO A 37 -2.39 -22.28 11.59
CA PRO A 37 -3.27 -22.68 12.69
C PRO A 37 -4.72 -22.53 12.25
N LEU A 38 -5.57 -23.52 12.57
CA LEU A 38 -7.02 -23.56 12.30
C LEU A 38 -7.82 -22.45 13.03
N ALA A 39 -7.14 -21.49 13.63
CA ALA A 39 -7.76 -20.34 14.25
C ALA A 39 -8.33 -19.38 13.17
N PRO A 40 -9.49 -18.76 13.38
CA PRO A 40 -10.06 -17.79 12.46
C PRO A 40 -9.08 -16.62 12.30
N GLN A 41 -8.37 -16.61 11.18
CA GLN A 41 -7.40 -15.55 10.87
C GLN A 41 -8.15 -14.24 10.63
N GLU A 42 -7.81 -13.22 11.40
CA GLU A 42 -8.25 -11.87 11.12
C GLU A 42 -7.61 -11.40 9.80
N VAL A 43 -8.35 -10.66 9.00
CA VAL A 43 -7.79 -9.99 7.82
C VAL A 43 -6.87 -8.89 8.33
N ILE A 44 -5.56 -9.07 8.15
CA ILE A 44 -4.54 -8.16 8.69
C ILE A 44 -4.46 -6.90 7.84
N ALA A 45 -4.59 -7.04 6.51
CA ALA A 45 -4.47 -5.92 5.59
C ALA A 45 -5.45 -6.04 4.42
N THR A 46 -6.24 -4.98 4.19
CA THR A 46 -7.11 -4.83 3.01
C THR A 46 -6.46 -3.91 1.98
N PHE A 47 -5.67 -2.96 2.44
CA PHE A 47 -4.92 -2.00 1.63
C PHE A 47 -3.44 -2.02 2.03
N LYS A 48 -2.57 -1.63 1.11
CA LYS A 48 -1.12 -1.50 1.39
C LYS A 48 -0.75 -0.19 2.09
N SER A 49 -1.67 0.74 2.22
CA SER A 49 -1.40 2.07 2.78
C SER A 49 -2.54 2.53 3.69
N GLY A 50 -2.21 3.25 4.73
CA GLY A 50 -3.18 3.88 5.65
C GLY A 50 -3.98 5.02 5.02
N LYS A 51 -3.58 5.50 3.82
CA LYS A 51 -4.30 6.56 3.08
C LYS A 51 -4.32 6.27 1.58
N ILE A 52 -5.45 6.56 0.93
CA ILE A 52 -5.62 6.61 -0.52
C ILE A 52 -5.89 8.06 -0.89
N ILE A 53 -4.90 8.70 -1.54
CA ILE A 53 -4.96 10.13 -1.90
C ILE A 53 -5.30 11.01 -0.69
N ASN A 54 -6.58 11.33 -0.48
CA ASN A 54 -7.09 12.18 0.61
C ASN A 54 -7.90 11.41 1.66
N LEU A 55 -8.27 10.16 1.36
CA LEU A 55 -9.11 9.34 2.23
C LEU A 55 -8.28 8.42 3.11
N HIS A 56 -8.73 8.20 4.33
CA HIS A 56 -8.18 7.18 5.20
C HIS A 56 -8.71 5.80 4.79
N THR A 57 -7.81 4.81 4.74
CA THR A 57 -8.19 3.41 4.62
C THR A 57 -8.44 2.81 6.01
N ASN A 58 -8.79 1.55 6.08
CA ASN A 58 -8.88 0.80 7.32
C ASN A 58 -7.52 0.34 7.88
N GLU A 59 -6.42 0.57 7.14
CA GLU A 59 -5.08 0.19 7.58
C GLU A 59 -4.54 1.15 8.63
N TYR A 60 -3.77 0.60 9.57
CA TYR A 60 -3.20 1.31 10.72
C TYR A 60 -1.68 1.20 10.71
N VAL A 61 -1.04 2.20 11.25
CA VAL A 61 0.37 2.10 11.64
C VAL A 61 0.43 1.13 12.82
N ALA A 62 1.34 0.16 12.77
CA ALA A 62 1.48 -0.82 13.83
C ALA A 62 1.76 -0.15 15.19
N ALA A 63 1.27 -0.76 16.26
CA ALA A 63 1.42 -0.22 17.62
C ALA A 63 2.89 0.09 17.95
N GLY A 64 3.14 1.27 18.48
CA GLY A 64 4.48 1.74 18.82
C GLY A 64 5.32 2.24 17.64
N ASN A 65 4.82 2.15 16.40
CA ASN A 65 5.55 2.60 15.22
C ASN A 65 5.16 4.03 14.84
N LEU A 66 6.14 4.76 14.32
CA LEU A 66 6.00 6.09 13.76
C LEU A 66 6.22 6.02 12.25
N GLU A 67 5.27 6.51 11.46
CA GLU A 67 5.37 6.62 10.01
C GLU A 67 5.52 8.09 9.61
N LEU A 68 6.63 8.42 8.94
CA LEU A 68 6.80 9.70 8.25
C LEU A 68 6.24 9.59 6.85
N ARG A 69 5.30 10.46 6.51
CA ARG A 69 4.69 10.49 5.18
C ARG A 69 4.93 11.83 4.50
N ILE A 70 5.55 11.77 3.32
CA ILE A 70 5.76 12.92 2.45
C ILE A 70 4.87 12.74 1.24
N SER A 71 3.86 13.60 1.10
CA SER A 71 2.89 13.57 0.00
C SER A 71 3.14 14.74 -0.92
N HIS A 72 3.28 14.45 -2.21
CA HIS A 72 3.41 15.46 -3.25
C HIS A 72 2.10 15.56 -4.02
N ARG A 73 1.67 16.79 -4.30
CA ARG A 73 0.57 17.07 -5.21
C ARG A 73 1.10 18.00 -6.29
N PHE A 74 0.90 17.59 -7.51
CA PHE A 74 1.28 18.37 -8.67
C PHE A 74 0.14 19.29 -9.09
N GLY A 75 0.47 20.35 -9.81
CA GLY A 75 -0.48 21.27 -10.39
C GLY A 75 -1.26 20.65 -11.55
N ARG A 76 -1.88 21.48 -12.35
CA ARG A 76 -2.71 21.07 -13.48
C ARG A 76 -1.83 20.61 -14.65
N LEU A 77 -2.28 19.55 -15.33
CA LEU A 77 -1.58 19.02 -16.51
C LEU A 77 -1.76 19.86 -17.79
N ASP A 78 -2.78 20.72 -17.80
CA ASP A 78 -3.17 21.50 -18.98
C ASP A 78 -2.21 22.68 -19.31
N GLY A 79 -1.30 23.06 -18.39
CA GLY A 79 -0.23 24.00 -18.64
C GLY A 79 0.85 23.51 -19.61
N GLY A 80 0.81 22.24 -19.99
CA GLY A 80 1.69 21.64 -20.98
C GLY A 80 3.17 21.65 -20.60
N ALA A 81 4.04 21.64 -21.61
CA ALA A 81 5.48 21.56 -21.41
C ALA A 81 6.08 22.81 -20.73
N TYR A 82 5.43 23.98 -20.84
CA TYR A 82 5.90 25.20 -20.21
C TYR A 82 5.89 25.13 -18.68
N GLU A 83 4.88 24.50 -18.10
CA GLU A 83 4.74 24.29 -16.64
C GLU A 83 5.17 22.86 -16.24
N LEU A 84 5.96 22.19 -17.08
CA LEU A 84 6.36 20.80 -16.90
C LEU A 84 5.18 19.90 -16.49
N TRP A 85 4.02 20.07 -17.16
CA TRP A 85 2.79 19.32 -16.85
C TRP A 85 2.38 19.41 -15.38
N GLY A 86 2.53 20.60 -14.77
CA GLY A 86 2.13 20.87 -13.40
C GLY A 86 3.17 20.50 -12.34
N LEU A 87 4.37 20.09 -12.72
CA LEU A 87 5.46 19.80 -11.77
C LEU A 87 5.95 21.08 -11.07
N ASP A 88 5.92 22.22 -11.75
CA ASP A 88 6.36 23.51 -11.19
C ASP A 88 5.47 24.03 -10.05
N GLU A 89 4.19 23.63 -10.04
CA GLU A 89 3.22 24.00 -9.00
C GLU A 89 3.06 22.93 -7.92
N SER A 90 4.10 22.17 -7.63
CA SER A 90 4.01 21.09 -6.66
C SER A 90 3.82 21.61 -5.22
N THR A 91 2.88 21.00 -4.52
CA THR A 91 2.68 21.21 -3.09
C THR A 91 3.06 19.97 -2.30
N ILE A 92 3.70 20.20 -1.15
CA ILE A 92 4.19 19.12 -0.29
C ILE A 92 3.38 19.13 1.02
N ARG A 93 2.96 17.94 1.46
CA ARG A 93 2.44 17.73 2.81
C ARG A 93 3.35 16.74 3.53
N ILE A 94 3.86 17.15 4.67
CA ILE A 94 4.61 16.30 5.59
C ILE A 94 3.67 15.89 6.72
N GLY A 95 3.55 14.60 6.98
CA GLY A 95 2.72 14.04 8.04
C GLY A 95 3.51 13.05 8.89
N LEU A 96 3.15 12.97 10.16
CA LEU A 96 3.62 11.99 11.12
C LEU A 96 2.40 11.23 11.62
N ASP A 97 2.38 9.93 11.39
CA ASP A 97 1.30 9.04 11.80
C ASP A 97 1.87 8.05 12.84
N TYR A 98 1.24 7.94 14.02
CA TYR A 98 1.71 7.09 15.12
C TYR A 98 0.64 6.10 15.56
N GLY A 99 1.01 4.83 15.68
CA GLY A 99 0.17 3.76 16.19
C GLY A 99 0.25 3.71 17.73
N LEU A 100 -0.80 4.16 18.41
CA LEU A 100 -0.88 4.08 19.88
C LEU A 100 -1.07 2.63 20.33
N ASN A 101 -1.94 1.91 19.67
CA ASN A 101 -2.17 0.49 19.87
C ASN A 101 -2.74 -0.13 18.57
N GLU A 102 -3.12 -1.42 18.61
CA GLU A 102 -3.64 -2.14 17.45
C GLU A 102 -4.95 -1.57 16.89
N ARG A 103 -5.64 -0.71 17.62
CA ARG A 103 -6.96 -0.15 17.25
C ARG A 103 -6.97 1.36 17.11
N ILE A 104 -5.94 2.05 17.62
CA ILE A 104 -5.92 3.52 17.64
C ILE A 104 -4.65 4.00 16.96
N ALA A 105 -4.81 4.88 15.98
CA ALA A 105 -3.73 5.63 15.39
C ALA A 105 -4.06 7.13 15.40
N VAL A 106 -3.04 7.93 15.58
CA VAL A 106 -3.12 9.39 15.55
C VAL A 106 -2.13 9.92 14.52
N GLY A 107 -2.41 11.06 13.95
CA GLY A 107 -1.46 11.67 13.04
C GLY A 107 -1.64 13.17 13.01
N VAL A 108 -0.54 13.83 12.68
CA VAL A 108 -0.48 15.28 12.46
C VAL A 108 0.21 15.54 11.14
N GLY A 109 -0.13 16.64 10.50
CA GLY A 109 0.49 16.99 9.25
C GLY A 109 0.52 18.49 9.00
N ARG A 110 1.41 18.88 8.08
CA ARG A 110 1.52 20.26 7.61
C ARG A 110 1.65 20.28 6.10
N SER A 111 0.80 21.05 5.46
CA SER A 111 0.88 21.31 4.03
C SER A 111 1.66 22.60 3.75
N SER A 112 2.47 22.59 2.68
CA SER A 112 3.07 23.83 2.15
C SER A 112 2.02 24.77 1.56
N TYR A 113 0.92 24.21 1.03
CA TYR A 113 -0.20 24.99 0.53
C TYR A 113 -0.90 25.72 1.68
N LYS A 114 -0.90 27.03 1.64
CA LYS A 114 -1.46 27.93 2.66
C LYS A 114 -0.96 27.68 4.09
N LYS A 115 0.11 26.88 4.28
CA LYS A 115 0.68 26.52 5.57
C LYS A 115 -0.34 25.88 6.54
N ILE A 116 -1.28 25.11 6.01
CA ILE A 116 -2.35 24.47 6.79
C ILE A 116 -1.77 23.32 7.60
N TYR A 117 -2.16 23.24 8.86
CA TYR A 117 -1.94 22.10 9.74
C TYR A 117 -3.21 21.26 9.81
N ASP A 118 -3.05 19.96 9.81
CA ASP A 118 -4.13 19.00 9.96
C ASP A 118 -3.76 17.92 10.97
N GLY A 119 -4.76 17.36 11.64
CA GLY A 119 -4.60 16.24 12.53
C GLY A 119 -5.75 15.27 12.39
N PHE A 120 -5.52 14.01 12.75
CA PHE A 120 -6.57 13.00 12.77
C PHE A 120 -6.38 12.02 13.93
N VAL A 121 -7.50 11.45 14.34
CA VAL A 121 -7.57 10.28 15.20
C VAL A 121 -8.34 9.21 14.45
N LYS A 122 -7.85 7.99 14.44
CA LYS A 122 -8.43 6.86 13.76
C LYS A 122 -8.65 5.73 14.75
N TYR A 123 -9.85 5.19 14.77
CA TYR A 123 -10.25 4.12 15.67
C TYR A 123 -10.89 2.97 14.91
N SER A 124 -10.40 1.73 15.16
CA SER A 124 -10.96 0.51 14.57
C SER A 124 -12.04 -0.05 15.49
N ILE A 125 -13.29 -0.01 15.04
CA ILE A 125 -14.44 -0.53 15.79
C ILE A 125 -14.53 -2.05 15.61
N VAL A 126 -14.51 -2.52 14.35
CA VAL A 126 -14.67 -3.92 13.99
C VAL A 126 -13.60 -4.30 12.97
N ARG A 127 -12.96 -5.45 13.16
CA ARG A 127 -12.03 -6.06 12.20
C ARG A 127 -12.70 -7.22 11.47
N GLN A 128 -12.45 -7.33 10.19
CA GLN A 128 -12.95 -8.41 9.37
C GLN A 128 -12.23 -9.71 9.71
N LYS A 129 -13.02 -10.78 9.89
CA LYS A 129 -12.51 -12.15 9.99
C LYS A 129 -12.77 -12.89 8.68
N LYS A 130 -11.90 -13.80 8.29
CA LYS A 130 -12.04 -14.59 7.04
C LYS A 130 -13.39 -15.32 6.93
N THR A 131 -14.01 -15.63 8.06
CA THR A 131 -15.29 -16.38 8.15
C THR A 131 -16.51 -15.49 8.33
N ALA A 132 -16.36 -14.19 8.55
CA ALA A 132 -17.48 -13.28 8.84
C ALA A 132 -17.64 -12.26 7.72
N PHE A 133 -18.85 -12.12 7.20
CA PHE A 133 -19.22 -11.15 6.16
C PHE A 133 -19.30 -9.69 6.67
N LEU A 134 -18.66 -9.40 7.79
CA LEU A 134 -18.65 -8.08 8.40
C LEU A 134 -17.48 -7.25 7.86
N SER A 135 -17.82 -6.17 7.18
CA SER A 135 -16.89 -5.15 6.73
C SER A 135 -16.22 -4.43 7.91
N VAL A 136 -14.97 -4.04 7.72
CA VAL A 136 -14.23 -3.21 8.69
C VAL A 136 -14.90 -1.85 8.78
N LEU A 137 -15.29 -1.45 9.97
CA LEU A 137 -15.76 -0.11 10.26
C LEU A 137 -14.67 0.65 11.03
N SER A 138 -14.11 1.68 10.43
CA SER A 138 -13.21 2.62 11.07
C SER A 138 -13.77 4.04 10.98
N VAL A 139 -13.61 4.81 12.02
CA VAL A 139 -13.94 6.23 12.05
C VAL A 139 -12.65 7.03 12.14
N SER A 140 -12.49 8.00 11.26
CA SER A 140 -11.43 8.99 11.32
C SER A 140 -12.06 10.38 11.42
N VAL A 141 -11.60 11.17 12.37
CA VAL A 141 -11.94 12.58 12.49
C VAL A 141 -10.72 13.36 12.08
N GLN A 142 -10.88 14.23 11.08
CA GLN A 142 -9.85 15.14 10.61
C GLN A 142 -10.20 16.54 11.05
N LEU A 143 -9.28 17.20 11.74
CA LEU A 143 -9.38 18.60 12.14
C LEU A 143 -8.60 19.44 11.13
N PRO A 144 -9.16 20.56 10.69
CA PRO A 144 -8.49 21.49 9.78
C PRO A 144 -7.31 22.20 10.46
#